data_a6a33fd247b8072034dc20accdaab35d
#
_entry.id   a6a33fd247b8072034dc20accdaab35d
#
_cell.length_a   1.000
_cell.length_b   1.000
_cell.length_c   1.000
_cell.angle_alpha   90.00
_cell.angle_beta   90.00
_cell.angle_gamma   90.00
#
_symmetry.space_group_name_H-M   'P 1'
#
loop_
_entity.id
_entity.type
_entity.pdbx_description
1 polymer ?
#
loop_
_entity_poly.entity_id
_entity_poly.type
_entity_poly.pdbx_seq_one_letter_code
_entity_poly.pdbx_strand_id
1 'polypeptide(L)'
;MNKMATPSSVVFPLLLSLLIMCGSVPFLWSSPRDISSGEVVRSQAGQVPIISNGKTPRPPDKKEPAFVFKEDLTIGVREGDEDYMFGQRVYFNVDEDGNIFVTDWDRKRIQKYSPDGKFLLTIGKEGQGPGEFQNVWEPEFDKDGNLYVVDIAQKRISFFSRDGRYLKQIGFPTTNVSSSLYLNSQGHFLMAVDETKARGEEGYRWETTVGLYDDKFQPLEVFHRENHEIKEAGGRGEDSVAQFWAAEMSEWAFRPMRHYFLAPNDEIYFGFSNAYEIKVYSPAGGLARIIRKGYDPLPINEKDKDQFEKMQQAEFLRFLPAQFENAKKKALKLIRYPKYKPAYLDFTVADNGWLFVIVDSGGNKAAVLDVFDAEGRYIARTEAAIPSEMLRFKKGKAYAIATEDSYKFVKRFNYTVRVN
;
A
#
# COMPACT_ATOMS: atom_id res chain seq x y z
N MET A 1 24.46 -15.01 -53.85
CA MET A 1 23.03 -15.07 -53.44
C MET A 1 22.97 -15.09 -51.93
N ASN A 2 22.92 -13.87 -51.32
CA ASN A 2 22.85 -13.71 -49.87
C ASN A 2 21.39 -13.71 -49.45
N LYS A 3 21.01 -14.66 -48.63
CA LYS A 3 19.72 -14.59 -47.88
C LYS A 3 19.90 -13.71 -46.70
N MET A 4 19.21 -12.58 -46.68
CA MET A 4 19.05 -11.72 -45.51
C MET A 4 18.22 -12.47 -44.44
N ALA A 5 18.80 -12.63 -43.28
CA ALA A 5 18.11 -13.12 -42.10
C ALA A 5 17.26 -11.98 -41.52
N THR A 6 16.01 -12.23 -41.28
CA THR A 6 15.08 -11.36 -40.54
C THR A 6 15.46 -11.33 -39.05
N PRO A 7 15.49 -10.20 -38.37
CA PRO A 7 15.71 -10.19 -36.93
C PRO A 7 14.44 -10.64 -36.21
N SER A 8 14.55 -11.75 -35.52
CA SER A 8 13.55 -12.36 -34.67
C SER A 8 13.34 -11.51 -33.40
N SER A 9 12.11 -11.15 -33.18
CA SER A 9 11.35 -11.06 -31.92
C SER A 9 12.06 -11.45 -30.62
N VAL A 10 12.82 -10.56 -29.99
CA VAL A 10 13.33 -10.75 -28.63
C VAL A 10 13.46 -9.39 -27.91
N VAL A 11 12.39 -8.66 -27.66
CA VAL A 11 12.44 -7.46 -26.79
C VAL A 11 11.15 -7.26 -25.96
N PHE A 12 10.23 -8.20 -25.87
CA PHE A 12 8.94 -7.93 -25.22
C PHE A 12 8.62 -8.66 -23.89
N PRO A 13 9.45 -9.51 -23.29
CA PRO A 13 9.02 -10.19 -22.05
C PRO A 13 9.47 -9.50 -20.75
N LEU A 14 10.35 -8.50 -20.75
CA LEU A 14 10.95 -7.99 -19.51
C LEU A 14 10.28 -6.74 -18.91
N LEU A 15 9.36 -6.11 -19.63
CA LEU A 15 8.62 -4.91 -19.13
C LEU A 15 7.23 -5.22 -18.58
N LEU A 16 6.75 -6.44 -18.76
CA LEU A 16 5.36 -6.81 -18.38
C LEU A 16 5.22 -7.30 -16.94
N SER A 17 6.31 -7.61 -16.25
CA SER A 17 6.25 -8.11 -14.86
C SER A 17 6.07 -7.02 -13.79
N LEU A 18 6.10 -5.73 -14.16
CA LEU A 18 5.89 -4.61 -13.23
C LEU A 18 4.51 -3.94 -13.33
N LEU A 19 3.62 -4.43 -14.19
CA LEU A 19 2.40 -3.73 -14.62
C LEU A 19 1.11 -4.48 -14.35
N ILE A 20 1.12 -5.50 -13.49
CA ILE A 20 -0.08 -6.30 -13.26
C ILE A 20 -0.80 -5.81 -12.01
N MET A 21 -1.65 -4.83 -12.17
CA MET A 21 -2.82 -4.61 -11.32
C MET A 21 -3.88 -3.85 -12.11
N CYS A 22 -4.96 -4.48 -12.50
CA CYS A 22 -6.35 -4.02 -12.46
C CYS A 22 -7.25 -4.33 -13.63
N GLY A 23 -8.46 -4.64 -13.29
CA GLY A 23 -9.61 -4.65 -14.16
C GLY A 23 -10.93 -4.41 -13.42
N SER A 24 -11.85 -3.77 -14.07
CA SER A 24 -13.09 -3.22 -13.55
C SER A 24 -14.32 -4.12 -13.80
N VAL A 25 -15.19 -4.20 -12.81
CA VAL A 25 -16.60 -4.60 -12.97
C VAL A 25 -17.46 -3.34 -12.77
N PRO A 26 -18.42 -3.02 -13.63
CA PRO A 26 -19.31 -1.90 -13.39
C PRO A 26 -20.24 -2.21 -12.21
N PHE A 27 -19.94 -1.61 -11.07
CA PHE A 27 -20.80 -1.68 -9.90
C PHE A 27 -21.86 -0.57 -10.02
N LEU A 28 -23.14 -0.95 -9.97
CA LEU A 28 -24.25 -0.01 -9.87
C LEU A 28 -24.12 0.78 -8.56
N TRP A 29 -23.88 2.07 -8.69
CA TRP A 29 -23.82 3.02 -7.59
C TRP A 29 -25.20 3.13 -6.93
N SER A 30 -25.37 2.58 -5.75
CA SER A 30 -26.42 3.06 -4.84
C SER A 30 -25.88 4.29 -4.13
N SER A 31 -26.51 5.44 -4.34
CA SER A 31 -26.19 6.68 -3.62
C SER A 31 -26.14 6.42 -2.11
N PRO A 32 -25.16 7.00 -1.38
CA PRO A 32 -25.14 6.90 0.08
C PRO A 32 -26.42 7.48 0.64
N ARG A 33 -27.19 6.70 1.39
CA ARG A 33 -28.29 7.24 2.18
C ARG A 33 -27.71 8.16 3.22
N ASP A 34 -28.31 9.31 3.38
CA ASP A 34 -27.97 10.31 4.38
C ASP A 34 -28.09 9.69 5.77
N ILE A 35 -26.96 9.29 6.37
CA ILE A 35 -26.92 8.76 7.73
C ILE A 35 -26.74 9.96 8.66
N SER A 36 -27.85 10.56 9.06
CA SER A 36 -27.88 11.75 9.92
C SER A 36 -27.69 11.47 11.41
N SER A 37 -27.55 10.21 11.83
CA SER A 37 -27.37 9.84 13.24
C SER A 37 -26.20 8.90 13.44
N GLY A 38 -25.27 9.25 14.33
CA GLY A 38 -24.21 8.36 14.79
C GLY A 38 -24.73 7.33 15.79
N GLU A 39 -25.71 6.54 15.40
CA GLU A 39 -26.16 5.39 16.17
C GLU A 39 -25.28 4.18 15.87
N VAL A 40 -24.78 3.55 16.94
CA VAL A 40 -24.29 2.19 16.86
C VAL A 40 -25.48 1.31 16.66
N VAL A 41 -25.84 1.01 15.42
CA VAL A 41 -26.91 0.08 15.11
C VAL A 41 -26.38 -1.33 15.39
N ARG A 42 -26.61 -1.83 16.59
CA ARG A 42 -26.47 -3.26 16.87
C ARG A 42 -27.62 -3.99 16.22
N SER A 43 -27.34 -4.70 15.12
CA SER A 43 -28.32 -5.62 14.55
C SER A 43 -28.64 -6.77 15.51
N GLN A 44 -29.84 -7.34 15.37
CA GLN A 44 -30.31 -8.45 16.20
C GLN A 44 -29.33 -9.64 16.19
N ALA A 45 -29.40 -10.48 17.26
CA ALA A 45 -28.55 -11.63 17.48
C ALA A 45 -28.28 -12.45 16.19
N GLY A 46 -26.99 -12.59 15.85
CA GLY A 46 -26.53 -13.36 14.70
C GLY A 46 -26.01 -12.55 13.52
N GLN A 47 -26.14 -11.21 13.50
CA GLN A 47 -25.58 -10.37 12.45
C GLN A 47 -24.30 -9.65 12.93
N VAL A 48 -23.35 -9.50 11.99
CA VAL A 48 -22.10 -8.76 12.23
C VAL A 48 -22.43 -7.29 12.59
N PRO A 49 -21.92 -6.77 13.71
CA PRO A 49 -22.18 -5.39 14.11
C PRO A 49 -21.61 -4.39 13.08
N ILE A 50 -22.42 -3.39 12.73
CA ILE A 50 -22.01 -2.26 11.88
C ILE A 50 -21.91 -1.03 12.74
N ILE A 51 -20.70 -0.46 12.86
CA ILE A 51 -20.43 0.80 13.54
C ILE A 51 -20.56 1.91 12.51
N SER A 52 -21.71 2.56 12.47
CA SER A 52 -22.01 3.64 11.53
C SER A 52 -21.64 4.99 12.15
N ASN A 53 -20.73 5.71 11.53
CA ASN A 53 -20.26 7.01 11.94
C ASN A 53 -20.77 8.10 10.98
N GLY A 54 -21.13 9.26 11.51
CA GLY A 54 -21.46 10.44 10.72
C GLY A 54 -20.24 11.08 10.04
N LYS A 55 -20.46 12.24 9.40
CA LYS A 55 -19.36 13.01 8.76
C LYS A 55 -18.48 13.73 9.76
N THR A 56 -19.00 14.05 10.95
CA THR A 56 -18.29 14.75 12.03
C THR A 56 -17.94 13.80 13.16
N PRO A 57 -16.79 14.00 13.82
CA PRO A 57 -16.40 13.21 14.99
C PRO A 57 -17.44 13.30 16.12
N ARG A 58 -17.62 12.18 16.84
CA ARG A 58 -18.46 12.11 18.04
C ARG A 58 -17.80 11.22 19.09
N PRO A 59 -16.82 11.76 19.82
CA PRO A 59 -16.17 11.01 20.89
C PRO A 59 -17.16 10.66 22.01
N PRO A 60 -16.97 9.52 22.69
CA PRO A 60 -17.91 9.03 23.71
C PRO A 60 -18.14 10.01 24.86
N ASP A 61 -17.10 10.74 25.27
CA ASP A 61 -17.10 11.73 26.36
C ASP A 61 -17.50 13.13 25.87
N LYS A 62 -17.90 13.28 24.60
CA LYS A 62 -18.23 14.56 23.93
C LYS A 62 -17.06 15.54 23.83
N LYS A 63 -15.85 15.10 24.12
CA LYS A 63 -14.63 15.89 24.00
C LYS A 63 -13.82 15.38 22.82
N GLU A 64 -13.69 16.20 21.78
CA GLU A 64 -12.91 15.84 20.61
C GLU A 64 -11.41 15.86 20.96
N PRO A 65 -10.70 14.73 20.82
CA PRO A 65 -9.27 14.72 21.07
C PRO A 65 -8.53 15.49 19.97
N ALA A 66 -7.67 16.42 20.38
CA ALA A 66 -6.77 17.13 19.50
C ALA A 66 -5.41 16.41 19.45
N PHE A 67 -5.00 16.00 18.26
CA PHE A 67 -3.72 15.34 18.03
C PHE A 67 -2.66 16.39 17.67
N VAL A 68 -1.58 16.43 18.45
CA VAL A 68 -0.44 17.29 18.18
C VAL A 68 0.78 16.44 17.91
N PHE A 69 1.35 16.57 16.71
CA PHE A 69 2.53 15.84 16.26
C PHE A 69 3.75 16.76 16.33
N LYS A 70 4.83 16.26 16.95
CA LYS A 70 6.10 16.99 17.04
C LYS A 70 7.23 16.05 16.63
N GLU A 71 7.94 16.40 15.55
CA GLU A 71 9.12 15.67 15.11
C GLU A 71 10.17 15.62 16.23
N ASP A 72 10.71 14.41 16.48
CA ASP A 72 11.74 14.17 17.49
C ASP A 72 12.91 13.35 16.95
N LEU A 73 12.81 12.80 15.73
CA LEU A 73 13.89 12.06 15.08
C LEU A 73 13.77 12.17 13.56
N THR A 74 14.91 12.32 12.91
CA THR A 74 15.06 12.15 11.45
C THR A 74 16.24 11.23 11.19
N ILE A 75 16.02 10.18 10.39
CA ILE A 75 17.05 9.26 9.87
C ILE A 75 17.13 9.48 8.37
N GLY A 76 18.31 9.72 7.88
CA GLY A 76 18.61 9.99 6.49
C GLY A 76 19.50 11.24 6.36
N VAL A 77 20.36 11.24 5.35
CA VAL A 77 21.22 12.39 4.97
C VAL A 77 21.23 12.52 3.44
N ARG A 78 21.49 13.74 2.97
CA ARG A 78 21.59 14.01 1.53
C ARG A 78 22.91 13.54 0.95
N GLU A 79 23.99 13.70 1.73
CA GLU A 79 25.35 13.34 1.40
C GLU A 79 26.14 13.00 2.66
N GLY A 80 27.27 12.31 2.52
CA GLY A 80 28.20 11.99 3.62
C GLY A 80 28.16 10.51 3.99
N ASP A 81 27.61 10.17 5.13
CA ASP A 81 27.62 8.81 5.67
C ASP A 81 26.66 7.88 4.90
N GLU A 82 27.22 6.87 4.22
CA GLU A 82 26.47 5.91 3.42
C GLU A 82 25.48 5.07 4.24
N ASP A 83 25.71 4.94 5.53
CA ASP A 83 24.80 4.24 6.43
C ASP A 83 23.49 5.00 6.67
N TYR A 84 23.46 6.28 6.32
CA TYR A 84 22.28 7.15 6.40
C TYR A 84 21.80 7.65 5.04
N MET A 85 22.45 7.28 3.94
CA MET A 85 22.02 7.65 2.59
C MET A 85 21.04 6.61 2.04
N PHE A 86 19.87 7.05 1.62
CA PHE A 86 18.83 6.19 1.03
C PHE A 86 18.64 6.43 -0.47
N GLY A 87 18.19 5.39 -1.18
CA GLY A 87 17.71 5.48 -2.56
C GLY A 87 16.34 6.15 -2.65
N GLN A 88 15.70 6.03 -3.81
CA GLN A 88 14.39 6.64 -4.08
C GLN A 88 13.22 5.80 -3.52
N ARG A 89 13.42 4.48 -3.42
CA ARG A 89 12.40 3.55 -2.92
C ARG A 89 12.82 3.01 -1.57
N VAL A 90 12.13 3.49 -0.55
CA VAL A 90 12.42 3.20 0.86
C VAL A 90 11.16 2.70 1.53
N TYR A 91 11.29 1.67 2.33
CA TYR A 91 10.26 1.14 3.22
C TYR A 91 10.82 1.04 4.63
N PHE A 92 9.97 1.03 5.64
CA PHE A 92 10.45 0.87 7.01
C PHE A 92 9.45 0.15 7.89
N ASN A 93 9.93 -0.41 8.98
CA ASN A 93 9.10 -0.83 10.09
C ASN A 93 9.87 -0.67 11.41
N VAL A 94 9.15 -0.81 12.53
CA VAL A 94 9.68 -0.61 13.88
C VAL A 94 9.40 -1.85 14.72
N ASP A 95 10.44 -2.42 15.33
CA ASP A 95 10.30 -3.61 16.19
C ASP A 95 9.75 -3.26 17.58
N GLU A 96 9.52 -4.29 18.40
CA GLU A 96 9.01 -4.12 19.76
C GLU A 96 9.98 -3.44 20.73
N ASP A 97 11.26 -3.37 20.39
CA ASP A 97 12.27 -2.62 21.15
C ASP A 97 12.35 -1.14 20.71
N GLY A 98 11.67 -0.79 19.61
CA GLY A 98 11.68 0.55 19.02
C GLY A 98 12.83 0.76 18.02
N ASN A 99 13.57 -0.30 17.64
CA ASN A 99 14.54 -0.19 16.59
C ASN A 99 13.84 -0.02 15.24
N ILE A 100 14.43 0.79 14.38
CA ILE A 100 13.90 1.17 13.09
C ILE A 100 14.66 0.40 12.01
N PHE A 101 13.93 -0.38 11.20
CA PHE A 101 14.48 -1.12 10.07
C PHE A 101 14.07 -0.43 8.79
N VAL A 102 15.03 -0.09 7.96
CA VAL A 102 14.80 0.66 6.72
C VAL A 102 15.29 -0.18 5.54
N THR A 103 14.37 -0.61 4.70
CA THR A 103 14.70 -1.24 3.42
C THR A 103 15.04 -0.16 2.40
N ASP A 104 16.27 -0.18 1.91
CA ASP A 104 16.73 0.58 0.75
C ASP A 104 16.61 -0.32 -0.49
N TRP A 105 15.47 -0.22 -1.18
CA TRP A 105 15.16 -1.08 -2.31
C TRP A 105 16.17 -0.91 -3.45
N ASP A 106 16.64 0.29 -3.68
CA ASP A 106 17.59 0.59 -4.78
C ASP A 106 18.97 0.00 -4.50
N ARG A 107 19.40 -0.01 -3.23
CA ARG A 107 20.67 -0.60 -2.80
C ARG A 107 20.58 -2.04 -2.33
N LYS A 108 19.41 -2.66 -2.38
CA LYS A 108 19.18 -4.08 -2.03
C LYS A 108 19.66 -4.44 -0.62
N ARG A 109 19.38 -3.58 0.36
CA ARG A 109 19.82 -3.76 1.75
C ARG A 109 18.73 -3.32 2.72
N ILE A 110 18.83 -3.80 3.96
CA ILE A 110 18.03 -3.32 5.08
C ILE A 110 18.98 -2.78 6.11
N GLN A 111 18.75 -1.56 6.57
CA GLN A 111 19.56 -0.93 7.61
C GLN A 111 18.75 -0.89 8.91
N LYS A 112 19.38 -1.29 10.02
CA LYS A 112 18.83 -1.25 11.37
C LYS A 112 19.41 -0.07 12.12
N TYR A 113 18.52 0.68 12.76
CA TYR A 113 18.86 1.81 13.63
C TYR A 113 18.27 1.58 15.02
N SER A 114 18.95 2.06 16.05
CA SER A 114 18.44 2.12 17.41
C SER A 114 17.26 3.10 17.55
N PRO A 115 16.53 3.08 18.66
CA PRO A 115 15.44 4.02 18.90
C PRO A 115 15.87 5.49 18.87
N ASP A 116 17.14 5.80 19.12
CA ASP A 116 17.71 7.14 19.02
C ASP A 116 18.31 7.47 17.64
N GLY A 117 18.09 6.59 16.65
CA GLY A 117 18.48 6.81 15.25
C GLY A 117 19.93 6.48 14.91
N LYS A 118 20.68 5.84 15.81
CA LYS A 118 22.03 5.42 15.50
C LYS A 118 22.05 4.16 14.65
N PHE A 119 22.84 4.16 13.60
CA PHE A 119 23.08 2.98 12.80
C PHE A 119 23.64 1.83 13.65
N LEU A 120 23.10 0.64 13.46
CA LEU A 120 23.51 -0.56 14.18
C LEU A 120 24.16 -1.59 13.26
N LEU A 121 23.50 -1.92 12.15
CA LEU A 121 23.98 -2.89 11.19
C LEU A 121 23.22 -2.84 9.86
N THR A 122 23.84 -3.42 8.83
CA THR A 122 23.22 -3.69 7.53
C THR A 122 22.88 -5.18 7.43
N ILE A 123 21.67 -5.48 6.94
CA ILE A 123 21.16 -6.83 6.66
C ILE A 123 21.04 -7.02 5.16
N GLY A 124 21.65 -8.08 4.63
CA GLY A 124 21.60 -8.44 3.24
C GLY A 124 22.46 -7.54 2.34
N LYS A 125 22.44 -7.87 1.07
CA LYS A 125 23.12 -7.17 -0.04
C LYS A 125 22.51 -7.64 -1.35
N GLU A 126 22.86 -7.00 -2.45
CA GLU A 126 22.48 -7.47 -3.78
C GLU A 126 23.02 -8.87 -4.08
N GLY A 127 22.16 -9.76 -4.58
CA GLY A 127 22.50 -11.12 -4.97
C GLY A 127 21.33 -12.09 -4.95
N GLN A 128 21.63 -13.39 -5.15
CA GLN A 128 20.62 -14.47 -5.22
C GLN A 128 20.82 -15.54 -4.14
N GLY A 129 21.89 -15.46 -3.37
CA GLY A 129 22.20 -16.40 -2.29
C GLY A 129 21.29 -16.25 -1.07
N PRO A 130 21.46 -17.12 -0.05
CA PRO A 130 20.77 -17.00 1.23
C PRO A 130 21.07 -15.65 1.89
N GLY A 131 20.03 -14.89 2.23
CA GLY A 131 20.16 -13.56 2.83
C GLY A 131 20.56 -12.44 1.87
N GLU A 132 20.64 -12.69 0.57
CA GLU A 132 20.86 -11.67 -0.46
C GLU A 132 19.54 -11.27 -1.13
N PHE A 133 19.46 -10.08 -1.73
CA PHE A 133 18.24 -9.48 -2.25
C PHE A 133 18.33 -9.06 -3.72
N GLN A 134 17.21 -9.18 -4.44
CA GLN A 134 17.02 -8.61 -5.77
C GLN A 134 15.89 -7.57 -5.80
N ASN A 135 14.77 -7.87 -5.13
CA ASN A 135 13.60 -6.99 -5.09
C ASN A 135 12.93 -7.10 -3.72
N VAL A 136 13.59 -6.52 -2.70
CA VAL A 136 13.18 -6.58 -1.30
C VAL A 136 12.21 -5.46 -0.97
N TRP A 137 11.14 -5.81 -0.22
CA TRP A 137 10.07 -4.89 0.15
C TRP A 137 10.08 -4.53 1.64
N GLU A 138 8.91 -4.19 2.17
CA GLU A 138 8.72 -3.77 3.55
C GLU A 138 9.23 -4.82 4.54
N PRO A 139 10.01 -4.43 5.55
CA PRO A 139 10.47 -5.33 6.60
C PRO A 139 9.33 -5.53 7.59
N GLU A 140 9.09 -6.78 7.96
CA GLU A 140 8.05 -7.16 8.93
C GLU A 140 8.63 -8.09 10.01
N PHE A 141 7.90 -8.29 11.10
CA PHE A 141 8.36 -9.09 12.22
C PHE A 141 7.41 -10.22 12.54
N ASP A 142 7.95 -11.41 12.80
CA ASP A 142 7.18 -12.52 13.35
C ASP A 142 6.94 -12.35 14.87
N LYS A 143 6.13 -13.21 15.46
CA LYS A 143 5.80 -13.19 16.89
C LYS A 143 7.01 -13.33 17.81
N ASP A 144 8.11 -13.88 17.34
CA ASP A 144 9.35 -14.04 18.07
C ASP A 144 10.30 -12.84 17.90
N GLY A 145 9.86 -11.84 17.11
CA GLY A 145 10.59 -10.63 16.77
C GLY A 145 11.70 -10.83 15.73
N ASN A 146 11.69 -11.95 14.99
CA ASN A 146 12.56 -12.12 13.85
C ASN A 146 12.06 -11.26 12.68
N LEU A 147 12.99 -10.64 11.99
CA LEU A 147 12.71 -9.90 10.76
C LEU A 147 12.38 -10.87 9.63
N TYR A 148 11.35 -10.59 8.85
CA TYR A 148 11.16 -11.22 7.55
C TYR A 148 10.88 -10.19 6.47
N VAL A 149 11.24 -10.54 5.25
CA VAL A 149 11.04 -9.68 4.07
C VAL A 149 10.68 -10.52 2.86
N VAL A 150 9.84 -9.94 2.02
CA VAL A 150 9.46 -10.52 0.72
C VAL A 150 10.43 -10.06 -0.35
N ASP A 151 10.99 -11.00 -1.11
CA ASP A 151 11.72 -10.72 -2.35
C ASP A 151 10.91 -11.28 -3.53
N ILE A 152 10.20 -10.40 -4.22
CA ILE A 152 9.29 -10.80 -5.31
C ILE A 152 10.08 -11.35 -6.50
N ALA A 153 11.25 -10.79 -6.82
CA ALA A 153 12.06 -11.25 -7.95
C ALA A 153 12.59 -12.66 -7.72
N GLN A 154 12.91 -13.00 -6.48
CA GLN A 154 13.39 -14.32 -6.10
C GLN A 154 12.26 -15.26 -5.63
N LYS A 155 11.02 -14.80 -5.58
CA LYS A 155 9.82 -15.54 -5.14
C LYS A 155 10.03 -16.22 -3.78
N ARG A 156 10.52 -15.46 -2.81
CA ARG A 156 10.80 -15.99 -1.47
C ARG A 156 10.55 -14.97 -0.36
N ILE A 157 10.30 -15.48 0.82
CA ILE A 157 10.32 -14.76 2.08
C ILE A 157 11.58 -15.18 2.82
N SER A 158 12.46 -14.24 3.14
CA SER A 158 13.70 -14.49 3.89
C SER A 158 13.53 -14.03 5.34
N PHE A 159 13.98 -14.87 6.28
CA PHE A 159 13.90 -14.63 7.71
C PHE A 159 15.28 -14.39 8.30
N PHE A 160 15.36 -13.42 9.20
CA PHE A 160 16.59 -13.04 9.90
C PHE A 160 16.32 -12.91 11.40
N SER A 161 17.29 -13.25 12.23
CA SER A 161 17.23 -12.99 13.65
C SER A 161 17.25 -11.50 13.96
N ARG A 162 16.95 -11.10 15.19
CA ARG A 162 16.97 -9.71 15.66
C ARG A 162 18.33 -9.02 15.49
N ASP A 163 19.41 -9.80 15.45
CA ASP A 163 20.79 -9.36 15.22
C ASP A 163 21.22 -9.43 13.74
N GLY A 164 20.25 -9.65 12.83
CA GLY A 164 20.45 -9.59 11.38
C GLY A 164 21.05 -10.84 10.73
N ARG A 165 21.20 -11.94 11.48
CA ARG A 165 21.70 -13.20 10.93
C ARG A 165 20.60 -13.91 10.15
N TYR A 166 20.91 -14.36 8.93
CA TYR A 166 20.00 -15.17 8.12
C TYR A 166 19.61 -16.48 8.84
N LEU A 167 18.33 -16.78 8.88
CA LEU A 167 17.77 -17.97 9.52
C LEU A 167 17.29 -19.01 8.51
N LYS A 168 16.38 -18.63 7.65
CA LYS A 168 15.72 -19.50 6.67
C LYS A 168 15.06 -18.68 5.57
N GLN A 169 14.58 -19.38 4.55
CA GLN A 169 13.69 -18.82 3.54
C GLN A 169 12.53 -19.76 3.25
N ILE A 170 11.42 -19.21 2.79
CA ILE A 170 10.24 -19.93 2.29
C ILE A 170 9.99 -19.43 0.88
N GLY A 171 9.98 -20.35 -0.11
CA GLY A 171 9.61 -20.03 -1.48
C GLY A 171 8.09 -20.01 -1.63
N PHE A 172 7.54 -19.04 -2.35
CA PHE A 172 6.12 -19.05 -2.67
C PHE A 172 5.86 -19.48 -4.13
N PRO A 173 4.79 -20.27 -4.36
CA PRO A 173 4.57 -20.92 -5.66
C PRO A 173 3.96 -19.99 -6.71
N THR A 174 3.36 -18.86 -6.30
CA THR A 174 2.65 -17.96 -7.21
C THR A 174 3.61 -17.04 -7.94
N THR A 175 3.18 -16.53 -9.08
CA THR A 175 3.97 -15.57 -9.84
C THR A 175 3.99 -14.19 -9.20
N ASN A 176 2.89 -13.81 -8.52
CA ASN A 176 2.75 -12.49 -7.91
C ASN A 176 2.11 -12.60 -6.52
N VAL A 177 2.88 -12.25 -5.51
CA VAL A 177 2.42 -11.98 -4.16
C VAL A 177 2.52 -10.48 -3.95
N SER A 178 1.57 -9.89 -3.25
CA SER A 178 1.63 -8.48 -2.87
C SER A 178 2.89 -8.17 -2.06
N SER A 179 3.37 -6.95 -2.19
CA SER A 179 4.48 -6.43 -1.39
C SER A 179 4.17 -6.35 0.11
N SER A 180 2.89 -6.15 0.46
CA SER A 180 2.43 -6.15 1.84
C SER A 180 2.02 -7.56 2.24
N LEU A 181 2.82 -8.19 3.10
CA LEU A 181 2.58 -9.52 3.62
C LEU A 181 2.80 -9.49 5.13
N TYR A 182 1.79 -9.92 5.88
CA TYR A 182 1.85 -9.98 7.34
C TYR A 182 1.76 -11.43 7.82
N LEU A 183 2.48 -11.75 8.90
CA LEU A 183 2.46 -13.05 9.54
C LEU A 183 1.77 -12.91 10.91
N ASN A 184 0.62 -13.56 11.09
CA ASN A 184 -0.08 -13.54 12.37
C ASN A 184 0.60 -14.43 13.43
N SER A 185 0.16 -14.37 14.68
CA SER A 185 0.73 -15.15 15.79
C SER A 185 0.59 -16.66 15.62
N GLN A 186 -0.33 -17.12 14.77
CA GLN A 186 -0.54 -18.54 14.44
C GLN A 186 0.39 -19.03 13.31
N GLY A 187 1.15 -18.14 12.69
CA GLY A 187 2.03 -18.46 11.55
C GLY A 187 1.33 -18.46 10.20
N HIS A 188 0.15 -17.82 10.09
CA HIS A 188 -0.58 -17.69 8.84
C HIS A 188 -0.24 -16.36 8.15
N PHE A 189 -0.16 -16.38 6.83
CA PHE A 189 0.15 -15.21 6.01
C PHE A 189 -1.13 -14.46 5.62
N LEU A 190 -1.25 -13.21 6.02
CA LEU A 190 -2.21 -12.27 5.44
C LEU A 190 -1.55 -11.61 4.24
N MET A 191 -2.09 -11.82 3.04
CA MET A 191 -1.52 -11.30 1.80
C MET A 191 -2.53 -11.22 0.68
N ALA A 192 -2.17 -10.51 -0.39
CA ALA A 192 -2.85 -10.60 -1.67
C ALA A 192 -2.06 -11.49 -2.64
N VAL A 193 -2.76 -12.32 -3.36
CA VAL A 193 -2.20 -13.26 -4.35
C VAL A 193 -2.86 -13.01 -5.69
N ASP A 194 -2.04 -12.80 -6.73
CA ASP A 194 -2.51 -12.65 -8.10
C ASP A 194 -2.32 -13.97 -8.87
N GLU A 195 -3.41 -14.49 -9.38
CA GLU A 195 -3.42 -15.71 -10.17
C GLU A 195 -3.81 -15.41 -11.61
N THR A 196 -2.92 -15.72 -12.56
CA THR A 196 -3.21 -15.59 -13.98
C THR A 196 -4.29 -16.60 -14.38
N LYS A 197 -5.42 -16.13 -14.91
CA LYS A 197 -6.52 -16.96 -15.38
C LYS A 197 -6.46 -17.24 -16.88
N ALA A 198 -6.03 -16.25 -17.68
CA ALA A 198 -5.84 -16.40 -19.11
C ALA A 198 -4.80 -15.41 -19.64
N ARG A 199 -4.06 -15.85 -20.66
CA ARG A 199 -3.14 -14.99 -21.42
C ARG A 199 -3.17 -15.45 -22.87
N GLY A 200 -3.49 -14.55 -23.80
CA GLY A 200 -3.60 -14.86 -25.23
C GLY A 200 -3.85 -13.63 -26.08
N GLU A 201 -4.18 -13.84 -27.36
CA GLU A 201 -4.42 -12.78 -28.33
C GLU A 201 -5.59 -11.84 -27.96
N GLU A 202 -6.50 -12.29 -27.10
CA GLU A 202 -7.64 -11.50 -26.61
C GLU A 202 -7.31 -10.64 -25.40
N GLY A 203 -6.09 -10.74 -24.87
CA GLY A 203 -5.63 -9.99 -23.70
C GLY A 203 -5.17 -10.86 -22.54
N TYR A 204 -5.07 -10.22 -21.39
CA TYR A 204 -4.59 -10.82 -20.14
C TYR A 204 -5.63 -10.70 -19.04
N ARG A 205 -5.95 -11.83 -18.39
CA ARG A 205 -6.88 -11.88 -17.26
C ARG A 205 -6.23 -12.50 -16.04
N TRP A 206 -6.46 -11.90 -14.88
CA TRP A 206 -6.02 -12.45 -13.60
C TRP A 206 -7.04 -12.17 -12.50
N GLU A 207 -6.95 -12.95 -11.44
CA GLU A 207 -7.73 -12.75 -10.23
C GLU A 207 -6.79 -12.39 -9.09
N THR A 208 -7.12 -11.33 -8.33
CA THR A 208 -6.48 -11.02 -7.06
C THR A 208 -7.35 -11.52 -5.91
N THR A 209 -6.75 -12.28 -5.03
CA THR A 209 -7.39 -12.80 -3.81
C THR A 209 -6.67 -12.26 -2.59
N VAL A 210 -7.39 -11.58 -1.68
CA VAL A 210 -6.86 -11.18 -0.36
C VAL A 210 -7.40 -12.15 0.69
N GLY A 211 -6.50 -12.73 1.49
CA GLY A 211 -6.90 -13.74 2.47
C GLY A 211 -5.80 -14.12 3.45
N LEU A 212 -6.16 -15.02 4.35
CA LEU A 212 -5.22 -15.77 5.17
C LEU A 212 -4.81 -17.05 4.45
N TYR A 213 -3.54 -17.38 4.54
CA TYR A 213 -2.93 -18.55 3.92
C TYR A 213 -2.07 -19.29 4.96
N ASP A 214 -2.00 -20.60 4.83
CA ASP A 214 -1.10 -21.41 5.64
C ASP A 214 0.38 -21.32 5.19
N ASP A 215 1.27 -22.08 5.82
CA ASP A 215 2.70 -22.12 5.49
C ASP A 215 3.02 -22.78 4.14
N LYS A 216 2.02 -23.38 3.48
CA LYS A 216 2.07 -23.94 2.12
C LYS A 216 1.37 -23.04 1.11
N PHE A 217 0.97 -21.86 1.53
CA PHE A 217 0.22 -20.87 0.73
C PHE A 217 -1.15 -21.38 0.25
N GLN A 218 -1.78 -22.31 1.01
CA GLN A 218 -3.15 -22.70 0.76
C GLN A 218 -4.09 -21.70 1.46
N PRO A 219 -5.16 -21.23 0.80
CA PRO A 219 -6.08 -20.28 1.41
C PRO A 219 -6.85 -20.93 2.58
N LEU A 220 -6.78 -20.29 3.73
CA LEU A 220 -7.55 -20.64 4.93
C LEU A 220 -8.87 -19.86 4.96
N GLU A 221 -8.78 -18.56 4.65
CA GLU A 221 -9.94 -17.65 4.60
C GLU A 221 -9.71 -16.61 3.53
N VAL A 222 -10.75 -16.27 2.77
CA VAL A 222 -10.71 -15.29 1.69
C VAL A 222 -11.61 -14.12 2.03
N PHE A 223 -11.02 -12.92 2.14
CA PHE A 223 -11.72 -11.69 2.50
C PHE A 223 -12.25 -10.93 1.28
N HIS A 224 -11.51 -11.03 0.16
CA HIS A 224 -11.84 -10.30 -1.07
C HIS A 224 -11.33 -11.03 -2.31
N ARG A 225 -12.11 -10.94 -3.40
CA ARG A 225 -11.71 -11.37 -4.74
C ARG A 225 -12.00 -10.27 -5.74
N GLU A 226 -11.08 -10.04 -6.65
CA GLU A 226 -11.20 -9.06 -7.71
C GLU A 226 -10.67 -9.65 -9.01
N ASN A 227 -11.48 -9.58 -10.07
CA ASN A 227 -11.08 -10.02 -11.41
C ASN A 227 -10.62 -8.82 -12.22
N HIS A 228 -9.55 -9.04 -12.97
CA HIS A 228 -8.90 -8.04 -13.79
C HIS A 228 -8.79 -8.52 -15.23
N GLU A 229 -8.97 -7.59 -16.16
CA GLU A 229 -8.84 -7.87 -17.59
C GLU A 229 -8.17 -6.69 -18.29
N ILE A 230 -7.08 -6.96 -19.01
CA ILE A 230 -6.48 -6.02 -19.95
C ILE A 230 -6.71 -6.56 -21.34
N LYS A 231 -7.41 -5.81 -22.18
CA LYS A 231 -7.59 -6.12 -23.59
C LYS A 231 -6.37 -5.62 -24.36
N GLU A 232 -5.73 -6.49 -25.13
CA GLU A 232 -4.67 -6.03 -26.01
C GLU A 232 -5.23 -5.02 -27.01
N ALA A 233 -4.55 -3.86 -27.15
CA ALA A 233 -4.86 -2.94 -28.23
C ALA A 233 -4.39 -3.60 -29.54
N GLY A 234 -5.32 -4.07 -30.34
CA GLY A 234 -5.02 -4.67 -31.64
C GLY A 234 -4.31 -3.68 -32.57
N GLY A 235 -3.03 -3.91 -32.88
CA GLY A 235 -2.27 -3.13 -33.83
C GLY A 235 -0.85 -2.77 -33.37
N ARG A 236 0.01 -2.49 -34.35
CA ARG A 236 1.44 -2.15 -34.13
C ARG A 236 1.75 -0.68 -34.38
N GLY A 237 0.74 0.16 -34.66
CA GLY A 237 0.92 1.57 -34.98
C GLY A 237 1.02 2.46 -33.74
N GLU A 238 1.51 3.68 -33.94
CA GLU A 238 1.65 4.72 -32.92
C GLU A 238 0.33 4.97 -32.16
N ASP A 239 -0.80 4.95 -32.87
CA ASP A 239 -2.13 5.13 -32.32
C ASP A 239 -2.54 3.99 -31.37
N SER A 240 -2.22 2.77 -31.75
CA SER A 240 -2.49 1.60 -30.91
C SER A 240 -1.66 1.63 -29.62
N VAL A 241 -0.39 2.02 -29.72
CA VAL A 241 0.49 2.23 -28.56
C VAL A 241 -0.06 3.32 -27.64
N ALA A 242 -0.51 4.44 -28.21
CA ALA A 242 -1.11 5.52 -27.43
C ALA A 242 -2.40 5.10 -26.71
N GLN A 243 -3.27 4.38 -27.40
CA GLN A 243 -4.53 3.85 -26.82
C GLN A 243 -4.27 2.87 -25.70
N PHE A 244 -3.32 1.94 -25.88
CA PHE A 244 -2.93 0.98 -24.84
C PHE A 244 -2.45 1.69 -23.57
N TRP A 245 -1.49 2.61 -23.69
CA TRP A 245 -0.98 3.35 -22.53
C TRP A 245 -2.03 4.27 -21.89
N ALA A 246 -2.91 4.86 -22.70
CA ALA A 246 -4.01 5.65 -22.17
C ALA A 246 -4.99 4.79 -21.37
N ALA A 247 -5.30 3.58 -21.82
CA ALA A 247 -6.15 2.65 -21.11
C ALA A 247 -5.51 2.23 -19.77
N GLU A 248 -4.22 1.84 -19.81
CA GLU A 248 -3.45 1.51 -18.61
C GLU A 248 -3.45 2.66 -17.60
N MET A 249 -3.07 3.87 -18.01
CA MET A 249 -3.05 5.04 -17.13
C MET A 249 -4.45 5.39 -16.60
N SER A 250 -5.50 5.17 -17.38
CA SER A 250 -6.89 5.41 -16.95
C SER A 250 -7.32 4.45 -15.85
N GLU A 251 -6.87 3.21 -15.91
CA GLU A 251 -7.13 2.22 -14.85
C GLU A 251 -6.46 2.59 -13.52
N TRP A 252 -5.32 3.30 -13.58
CA TRP A 252 -4.60 3.75 -12.39
C TRP A 252 -5.07 5.11 -11.86
N ALA A 253 -5.71 5.94 -12.71
CA ALA A 253 -6.05 7.31 -12.38
C ALA A 253 -7.08 7.39 -11.25
N PHE A 254 -6.63 7.68 -10.03
CA PHE A 254 -7.48 7.85 -8.84
C PHE A 254 -8.42 6.68 -8.56
N ARG A 255 -8.01 5.48 -8.92
CA ARG A 255 -8.84 4.31 -8.66
C ARG A 255 -8.89 3.98 -7.17
N PRO A 256 -9.97 3.39 -6.70
CA PRO A 256 -10.02 2.77 -5.38
C PRO A 256 -8.98 1.67 -5.24
N MET A 257 -8.33 1.60 -4.08
CA MET A 257 -7.31 0.61 -3.76
C MET A 257 -7.80 -0.32 -2.64
N ARG A 258 -7.24 -1.52 -2.65
CA ARG A 258 -7.36 -2.46 -1.54
C ARG A 258 -6.33 -2.10 -0.49
N HIS A 259 -6.77 -2.02 0.75
CA HIS A 259 -5.92 -1.83 1.90
C HIS A 259 -6.20 -2.93 2.91
N TYR A 260 -5.17 -3.51 3.47
CA TYR A 260 -5.30 -4.46 4.56
C TYR A 260 -4.14 -4.32 5.53
N PHE A 261 -4.41 -4.58 6.78
CA PHE A 261 -3.47 -4.39 7.86
C PHE A 261 -3.71 -5.46 8.94
N LEU A 262 -2.63 -6.05 9.46
CA LEU A 262 -2.67 -6.91 10.61
C LEU A 262 -2.37 -6.09 11.86
N ALA A 263 -3.37 -5.96 12.73
CA ALA A 263 -3.20 -5.25 14.00
C ALA A 263 -2.39 -6.07 15.01
N PRO A 264 -1.80 -5.44 16.03
CA PRO A 264 -1.02 -6.14 17.06
C PRO A 264 -1.76 -7.23 17.84
N ASN A 265 -3.09 -7.19 17.86
CA ASN A 265 -3.97 -8.21 18.46
C ASN A 265 -4.44 -9.28 17.46
N ASP A 266 -3.78 -9.38 16.30
CA ASP A 266 -4.13 -10.26 15.16
C ASP A 266 -5.50 -9.97 14.52
N GLU A 267 -6.19 -8.90 14.86
CA GLU A 267 -7.35 -8.49 14.07
C GLU A 267 -6.90 -8.04 12.67
N ILE A 268 -7.66 -8.44 11.66
CA ILE A 268 -7.38 -8.10 10.28
C ILE A 268 -8.33 -7.00 9.85
N TYR A 269 -7.78 -5.86 9.47
CA TYR A 269 -8.51 -4.75 8.89
C TYR A 269 -8.41 -4.84 7.38
N PHE A 270 -9.55 -4.82 6.70
CA PHE A 270 -9.63 -4.83 5.24
C PHE A 270 -10.59 -3.75 4.76
N GLY A 271 -10.15 -2.96 3.79
CA GLY A 271 -10.98 -1.94 3.14
C GLY A 271 -10.70 -1.84 1.64
N PHE A 272 -11.74 -1.51 0.89
CA PHE A 272 -11.64 -1.12 -0.50
C PHE A 272 -12.13 0.32 -0.62
N SER A 273 -11.25 1.23 -1.02
CA SER A 273 -11.49 2.68 -0.88
C SER A 273 -12.51 3.27 -1.87
N ASN A 274 -13.32 2.43 -2.54
CA ASN A 274 -14.49 2.84 -3.30
C ASN A 274 -15.65 3.32 -2.41
N ALA A 275 -15.62 2.96 -1.12
CA ALA A 275 -16.53 3.40 -0.09
C ALA A 275 -15.77 3.61 1.22
N TYR A 276 -16.28 4.45 2.11
CA TYR A 276 -15.70 4.59 3.43
C TYR A 276 -16.20 3.49 4.35
N GLU A 277 -15.72 2.27 4.07
CA GLU A 277 -16.04 1.05 4.80
C GLU A 277 -14.77 0.24 5.07
N ILE A 278 -14.57 -0.13 6.33
CA ILE A 278 -13.46 -0.99 6.75
C ILE A 278 -14.05 -2.17 7.51
N LYS A 279 -13.78 -3.37 7.03
CA LYS A 279 -14.16 -4.64 7.63
C LYS A 279 -13.07 -5.08 8.58
N VAL A 280 -13.45 -5.53 9.76
CA VAL A 280 -12.53 -6.06 10.75
C VAL A 280 -12.85 -7.53 10.97
N TYR A 281 -11.86 -8.38 10.75
CA TYR A 281 -11.96 -9.82 10.95
C TYR A 281 -11.22 -10.22 12.24
N SER A 282 -11.73 -11.24 12.89
CA SER A 282 -11.07 -11.84 14.06
C SER A 282 -9.78 -12.54 13.64
N PRO A 283 -8.88 -12.87 14.59
CA PRO A 283 -7.67 -13.65 14.30
C PRO A 283 -7.94 -14.99 13.62
N ALA A 284 -9.14 -15.56 13.82
CA ALA A 284 -9.58 -16.80 13.17
C ALA A 284 -10.17 -16.60 11.76
N GLY A 285 -10.22 -15.37 11.23
CA GLY A 285 -10.71 -15.03 9.89
C GLY A 285 -12.20 -14.64 9.82
N GLY A 286 -13.02 -14.91 10.84
CA GLY A 286 -14.44 -14.56 10.85
C GLY A 286 -14.67 -13.04 10.91
N LEU A 287 -15.63 -12.51 10.14
CA LEU A 287 -15.97 -11.08 10.14
C LEU A 287 -16.54 -10.67 11.51
N ALA A 288 -15.79 -9.82 12.24
CA ALA A 288 -16.09 -9.40 13.59
C ALA A 288 -16.96 -8.13 13.65
N ARG A 289 -16.64 -7.12 12.83
CA ARG A 289 -17.36 -5.85 12.75
C ARG A 289 -17.09 -5.13 11.44
N ILE A 290 -17.96 -4.17 11.10
CA ILE A 290 -17.82 -3.27 9.95
C ILE A 290 -17.83 -1.84 10.46
N ILE A 291 -16.82 -1.06 10.12
CA ILE A 291 -16.71 0.36 10.41
C ILE A 291 -17.10 1.14 9.16
N ARG A 292 -18.15 1.96 9.25
CA ARG A 292 -18.59 2.85 8.18
C ARG A 292 -18.52 4.30 8.61
N LYS A 293 -18.21 5.19 7.67
CA LYS A 293 -18.23 6.63 7.91
C LYS A 293 -18.89 7.37 6.77
N GLY A 294 -19.77 8.31 7.11
CA GLY A 294 -20.30 9.30 6.18
C GLY A 294 -19.18 10.24 5.70
N TYR A 295 -19.16 10.56 4.39
CA TYR A 295 -18.21 11.49 3.80
C TYR A 295 -18.81 12.16 2.57
N ASP A 296 -18.21 13.28 2.15
CA ASP A 296 -18.53 13.93 0.89
C ASP A 296 -17.48 13.54 -0.14
N PRO A 297 -17.86 12.90 -1.26
CA PRO A 297 -16.93 12.52 -2.30
C PRO A 297 -16.20 13.75 -2.88
N LEU A 298 -14.87 13.72 -2.89
CA LEU A 298 -14.05 14.80 -3.41
C LEU A 298 -13.95 14.70 -4.94
N PRO A 299 -14.38 15.73 -5.70
CA PRO A 299 -14.24 15.73 -7.15
C PRO A 299 -12.76 15.86 -7.54
N ILE A 300 -12.38 15.20 -8.63
CA ILE A 300 -11.06 15.37 -9.24
C ILE A 300 -11.06 16.68 -10.01
N ASN A 301 -10.10 17.54 -9.72
CA ASN A 301 -9.91 18.84 -10.36
C ASN A 301 -8.72 18.83 -11.35
N GLU A 302 -8.54 19.91 -12.10
CA GLU A 302 -7.49 20.01 -13.12
C GLU A 302 -6.06 19.94 -12.53
N LYS A 303 -5.85 20.43 -11.31
CA LYS A 303 -4.55 20.32 -10.61
C LYS A 303 -4.22 18.86 -10.30
N ASP A 304 -5.23 18.08 -9.90
CA ASP A 304 -5.07 16.65 -9.62
C ASP A 304 -4.64 15.90 -10.89
N LYS A 305 -5.30 16.20 -12.02
CA LYS A 305 -4.98 15.61 -13.33
C LYS A 305 -3.57 15.97 -13.79
N ASP A 306 -3.20 17.23 -13.72
CA ASP A 306 -1.86 17.71 -14.09
C ASP A 306 -0.76 17.06 -13.25
N GLN A 307 -0.99 16.90 -11.95
CA GLN A 307 -0.07 16.21 -11.06
C GLN A 307 0.06 14.72 -11.41
N PHE A 308 -1.06 14.06 -11.68
CA PHE A 308 -1.06 12.65 -12.10
C PHE A 308 -0.31 12.47 -13.43
N GLU A 309 -0.56 13.31 -14.43
CA GLU A 309 0.11 13.28 -15.74
C GLU A 309 1.62 13.48 -15.61
N LYS A 310 2.07 14.42 -14.78
CA LYS A 310 3.50 14.65 -14.50
C LYS A 310 4.15 13.42 -13.86
N MET A 311 3.47 12.78 -12.92
CA MET A 311 3.94 11.55 -12.32
C MET A 311 4.04 10.42 -13.36
N GLN A 312 3.02 10.25 -14.21
CA GLN A 312 3.04 9.24 -15.28
C GLN A 312 4.18 9.47 -16.27
N GLN A 313 4.47 10.72 -16.63
CA GLN A 313 5.61 11.06 -17.49
C GLN A 313 6.95 10.69 -16.84
N ALA A 314 7.11 10.99 -15.56
CA ALA A 314 8.35 10.74 -14.83
C ALA A 314 8.60 9.26 -14.55
N GLU A 315 7.56 8.49 -14.27
CA GLU A 315 7.72 7.13 -13.77
C GLU A 315 7.46 6.04 -14.81
N PHE A 316 6.44 6.21 -15.63
CA PHE A 316 6.02 5.20 -16.61
C PHE A 316 6.53 5.47 -18.01
N LEU A 317 6.20 6.64 -18.52
CA LEU A 317 6.46 6.94 -19.93
C LEU A 317 7.95 7.15 -20.24
N ARG A 318 8.79 7.37 -19.23
CA ARG A 318 10.24 7.49 -19.40
C ARG A 318 10.89 6.22 -19.99
N PHE A 319 10.29 5.06 -19.75
CA PHE A 319 10.81 3.78 -20.25
C PHE A 319 10.43 3.47 -21.69
N LEU A 320 9.48 4.22 -22.26
CA LEU A 320 9.13 4.05 -23.66
C LEU A 320 10.26 4.60 -24.56
N PRO A 321 10.67 3.86 -25.61
CA PRO A 321 11.67 4.31 -26.55
C PRO A 321 11.31 5.66 -27.18
N ALA A 322 12.33 6.46 -27.57
CA ALA A 322 12.14 7.80 -28.13
C ALA A 322 11.28 7.81 -29.40
N GLN A 323 11.27 6.74 -30.19
CA GLN A 323 10.41 6.57 -31.36
C GLN A 323 8.91 6.66 -31.06
N PHE A 324 8.49 6.48 -29.78
CA PHE A 324 7.10 6.60 -29.33
C PHE A 324 6.77 7.93 -28.67
N GLU A 325 7.58 8.98 -28.87
CA GLU A 325 7.38 10.27 -28.19
C GLU A 325 6.01 10.90 -28.52
N ASN A 326 5.54 10.76 -29.76
CA ASN A 326 4.21 11.24 -30.12
C ASN A 326 3.11 10.38 -29.51
N ALA A 327 3.31 9.05 -29.43
CA ALA A 327 2.38 8.15 -28.75
C ALA A 327 2.25 8.51 -27.26
N LYS A 328 3.36 8.87 -26.58
CA LYS A 328 3.33 9.36 -25.18
C LYS A 328 2.42 10.58 -25.03
N LYS A 329 2.66 11.61 -25.84
CA LYS A 329 1.86 12.84 -25.81
C LYS A 329 0.38 12.60 -26.12
N LYS A 330 0.10 11.67 -27.02
CA LYS A 330 -1.27 11.29 -27.39
C LYS A 330 -1.93 10.49 -26.28
N ALA A 331 -1.21 9.55 -25.64
CA ALA A 331 -1.71 8.75 -24.54
C ALA A 331 -2.19 9.63 -23.38
N LEU A 332 -1.40 10.62 -22.96
CA LEU A 332 -1.80 11.55 -21.88
C LEU A 332 -3.11 12.28 -22.17
N LYS A 333 -3.37 12.66 -23.42
CA LYS A 333 -4.63 13.34 -23.82
C LYS A 333 -5.84 12.41 -23.85
N LEU A 334 -5.62 11.11 -23.87
CA LEU A 334 -6.66 10.08 -23.92
C LEU A 334 -6.98 9.48 -22.54
N ILE A 335 -6.29 9.90 -21.49
CA ILE A 335 -6.56 9.42 -20.12
C ILE A 335 -7.99 9.77 -19.73
N ARG A 336 -8.69 8.76 -19.21
CA ARG A 336 -10.03 8.93 -18.63
C ARG A 336 -9.92 8.99 -17.12
N TYR A 337 -10.49 10.02 -16.54
CA TYR A 337 -10.49 10.23 -15.09
C TYR A 337 -11.85 9.89 -14.50
N PRO A 338 -11.92 9.26 -13.33
CA PRO A 338 -13.19 9.13 -12.62
C PRO A 338 -13.67 10.50 -12.14
N LYS A 339 -14.94 10.58 -11.74
CA LYS A 339 -15.52 11.84 -11.26
C LYS A 339 -15.01 12.24 -9.88
N TYR A 340 -14.73 11.26 -9.03
CA TYR A 340 -14.37 11.44 -7.62
C TYR A 340 -13.11 10.68 -7.27
N LYS A 341 -12.39 11.20 -6.29
CA LYS A 341 -11.26 10.52 -5.65
C LYS A 341 -11.74 9.34 -4.79
N PRO A 342 -10.86 8.39 -4.44
CA PRO A 342 -11.15 7.35 -3.45
C PRO A 342 -11.64 7.95 -2.12
N ALA A 343 -12.42 7.18 -1.36
CA ALA A 343 -12.95 7.62 -0.06
C ALA A 343 -11.85 7.85 0.98
N TYR A 344 -10.74 7.14 0.86
CA TYR A 344 -9.52 7.29 1.65
C TYR A 344 -8.31 6.76 0.85
N LEU A 345 -7.12 7.11 1.30
CA LEU A 345 -5.87 6.76 0.61
C LEU A 345 -5.22 5.50 1.20
N ASP A 346 -5.26 5.36 2.53
CA ASP A 346 -4.67 4.23 3.26
C ASP A 346 -5.17 4.24 4.71
N PHE A 347 -4.83 3.22 5.50
CA PHE A 347 -5.03 3.21 6.93
C PHE A 347 -3.98 2.38 7.67
N THR A 348 -3.83 2.64 8.95
CA THR A 348 -2.97 1.90 9.86
C THR A 348 -3.62 1.81 11.25
N VAL A 349 -3.24 0.79 12.01
CA VAL A 349 -3.74 0.57 13.37
C VAL A 349 -2.59 0.71 14.36
N ALA A 350 -2.78 1.54 15.36
CA ALA A 350 -1.81 1.73 16.44
C ALA A 350 -1.86 0.61 17.50
N ASP A 351 -0.84 0.52 18.35
CA ASP A 351 -0.74 -0.50 19.41
C ASP A 351 -1.92 -0.45 20.41
N ASN A 352 -2.55 0.69 20.58
CA ASN A 352 -3.74 0.86 21.44
C ASN A 352 -5.07 0.51 20.71
N GLY A 353 -5.00 -0.04 19.50
CA GLY A 353 -6.15 -0.42 18.68
C GLY A 353 -6.82 0.75 17.95
N TRP A 354 -6.28 1.97 18.04
CA TRP A 354 -6.84 3.10 17.29
C TRP A 354 -6.54 2.96 15.79
N LEU A 355 -7.57 3.15 14.99
CA LEU A 355 -7.47 3.14 13.53
C LEU A 355 -7.30 4.58 13.03
N PHE A 356 -6.21 4.82 12.30
CA PHE A 356 -5.91 6.06 11.60
C PHE A 356 -6.12 5.87 10.12
N VAL A 357 -7.07 6.60 9.54
CA VAL A 357 -7.39 6.55 8.12
C VAL A 357 -6.87 7.80 7.45
N ILE A 358 -5.99 7.64 6.48
CA ILE A 358 -5.40 8.72 5.71
C ILE A 358 -6.39 9.11 4.61
N VAL A 359 -6.83 10.36 4.61
CA VAL A 359 -7.74 10.89 3.59
C VAL A 359 -7.04 11.96 2.73
N ASP A 360 -7.57 12.17 1.53
CA ASP A 360 -7.01 13.19 0.63
C ASP A 360 -7.13 14.59 1.27
N SER A 361 -6.03 15.31 1.30
CA SER A 361 -5.91 16.65 1.88
C SER A 361 -6.31 17.78 0.93
N GLY A 362 -6.77 17.47 -0.29
CA GLY A 362 -7.05 18.46 -1.32
C GLY A 362 -5.81 19.18 -1.85
N GLY A 363 -4.64 18.55 -1.74
CA GLY A 363 -3.36 19.09 -2.22
C GLY A 363 -2.54 19.82 -1.15
N ASN A 364 -2.91 19.73 0.13
CA ASN A 364 -2.06 20.13 1.25
C ASN A 364 -0.90 19.14 1.43
N LYS A 365 0.24 19.62 1.91
CA LYS A 365 1.39 18.76 2.21
C LYS A 365 1.21 17.96 3.51
N ALA A 366 0.32 18.40 4.39
CA ALA A 366 0.01 17.73 5.64
C ALA A 366 -0.94 16.55 5.42
N ALA A 367 -0.72 15.45 6.14
CA ALA A 367 -1.65 14.33 6.17
C ALA A 367 -2.94 14.74 6.88
N VAL A 368 -4.10 14.39 6.32
CA VAL A 368 -5.38 14.49 7.02
C VAL A 368 -5.76 13.10 7.50
N LEU A 369 -5.98 12.97 8.81
CA LEU A 369 -6.27 11.70 9.45
C LEU A 369 -7.67 11.74 10.07
N ASP A 370 -8.49 10.78 9.68
CA ASP A 370 -9.68 10.42 10.45
C ASP A 370 -9.29 9.37 11.49
N VAL A 371 -9.63 9.59 12.74
CA VAL A 371 -9.22 8.72 13.85
C VAL A 371 -10.44 8.04 14.46
N PHE A 372 -10.34 6.72 14.58
CA PHE A 372 -11.34 5.87 15.22
C PHE A 372 -10.73 5.20 16.44
N ASP A 373 -11.54 5.04 17.50
CA ASP A 373 -11.12 4.24 18.65
C ASP A 373 -11.12 2.74 18.35
N ALA A 374 -10.72 1.93 19.31
CA ALA A 374 -10.61 0.48 19.17
C ALA A 374 -11.97 -0.20 18.85
N GLU A 375 -13.08 0.43 19.24
CA GLU A 375 -14.44 -0.04 18.94
C GLU A 375 -14.91 0.40 17.54
N GLY A 376 -14.15 1.26 16.84
CA GLY A 376 -14.48 1.78 15.51
C GLY A 376 -15.35 3.04 15.52
N ARG A 377 -15.46 3.75 16.65
CA ARG A 377 -16.18 5.02 16.72
C ARG A 377 -15.28 6.15 16.21
N TYR A 378 -15.81 7.01 15.36
CA TYR A 378 -15.10 8.16 14.82
C TYR A 378 -14.95 9.26 15.88
N ILE A 379 -13.73 9.42 16.38
CA ILE A 379 -13.45 10.28 17.54
C ILE A 379 -12.80 11.61 17.17
N ALA A 380 -12.06 11.68 16.06
CA ALA A 380 -11.38 12.91 15.66
C ALA A 380 -11.07 12.98 14.17
N ARG A 381 -10.95 14.20 13.66
CA ARG A 381 -10.26 14.50 12.39
C ARG A 381 -9.14 15.50 12.69
N THR A 382 -7.95 15.20 12.21
CA THR A 382 -6.78 16.04 12.46
C THR A 382 -5.98 16.29 11.21
N GLU A 383 -5.53 17.51 11.01
CA GLU A 383 -4.47 17.83 10.05
C GLU A 383 -3.14 17.66 10.78
N ALA A 384 -2.41 16.62 10.39
CA ALA A 384 -1.13 16.30 10.98
C ALA A 384 -0.01 16.86 10.11
N ALA A 385 0.86 17.69 10.69
CA ALA A 385 2.06 18.20 10.00
C ALA A 385 3.10 17.08 9.84
N ILE A 386 2.67 15.91 9.35
CA ILE A 386 3.48 14.75 9.10
C ILE A 386 3.32 14.32 7.63
N PRO A 387 4.34 13.71 7.02
CA PRO A 387 4.19 13.10 5.70
C PRO A 387 3.13 12.00 5.72
N SER A 388 2.43 11.83 4.62
CA SER A 388 1.42 10.75 4.47
C SER A 388 2.00 9.48 3.84
N GLU A 389 3.25 9.51 3.40
CA GLU A 389 3.91 8.36 2.77
C GLU A 389 4.30 7.35 3.85
N MET A 390 3.74 6.14 3.76
CA MET A 390 4.03 5.01 4.64
C MET A 390 3.92 5.34 6.13
N LEU A 391 2.76 5.83 6.55
CA LEU A 391 2.53 6.18 7.96
C LEU A 391 2.36 4.92 8.82
N ARG A 392 3.08 4.88 9.95
CA ARG A 392 2.98 3.81 10.96
C ARG A 392 2.89 4.42 12.36
N PHE A 393 2.11 3.76 13.23
CA PHE A 393 2.01 4.11 14.64
C PHE A 393 2.54 2.95 15.48
N LYS A 394 3.58 3.19 16.26
CA LYS A 394 4.22 2.18 17.10
C LYS A 394 4.75 2.82 18.38
N LYS A 395 4.54 2.17 19.53
CA LYS A 395 5.05 2.60 20.85
C LYS A 395 4.71 4.05 21.20
N GLY A 396 3.49 4.48 20.87
CA GLY A 396 3.05 5.86 21.15
C GLY A 396 3.75 6.93 20.28
N LYS A 397 4.34 6.54 19.16
CA LYS A 397 4.97 7.40 18.18
C LYS A 397 4.33 7.23 16.82
N ALA A 398 4.40 8.27 15.99
CA ALA A 398 4.12 8.17 14.57
C ALA A 398 5.44 8.18 13.79
N TYR A 399 5.52 7.38 12.74
CA TYR A 399 6.65 7.29 11.82
C TYR A 399 6.16 7.46 10.40
N ALA A 400 6.92 8.15 9.56
CA ALA A 400 6.58 8.34 8.16
C ALA A 400 7.83 8.52 7.31
N ILE A 401 7.70 8.23 6.01
CA ILE A 401 8.71 8.59 5.01
C ILE A 401 8.46 10.03 4.57
N ALA A 402 9.49 10.86 4.60
CA ALA A 402 9.49 12.19 4.03
C ALA A 402 10.36 12.23 2.77
N THR A 403 9.88 12.93 1.74
CA THR A 403 10.64 13.24 0.54
C THR A 403 10.94 14.72 0.52
N GLU A 404 12.21 15.09 0.63
CA GLU A 404 12.69 16.49 0.62
C GLU A 404 13.76 16.65 -0.47
N ASP A 405 13.54 17.51 -1.45
CA ASP A 405 14.45 17.73 -2.58
C ASP A 405 14.92 16.43 -3.25
N SER A 406 14.01 15.48 -3.44
CA SER A 406 14.25 14.13 -3.96
C SER A 406 15.06 13.19 -3.07
N TYR A 407 15.33 13.55 -1.84
CA TYR A 407 15.95 12.66 -0.85
C TYR A 407 14.90 12.08 0.09
N LYS A 408 15.11 10.84 0.51
CA LYS A 408 14.21 10.12 1.43
C LYS A 408 14.74 10.17 2.86
N PHE A 409 13.82 10.37 3.78
CA PHE A 409 14.07 10.38 5.22
C PHE A 409 13.01 9.55 5.93
N VAL A 410 13.39 8.85 6.98
CA VAL A 410 12.43 8.27 7.94
C VAL A 410 12.33 9.24 9.10
N LYS A 411 11.14 9.77 9.34
CA LYS A 411 10.87 10.73 10.41
C LYS A 411 10.00 10.11 11.48
N ARG A 412 10.29 10.45 12.72
CA ARG A 412 9.50 10.08 13.90
C ARG A 412 8.92 11.31 14.57
N PHE A 413 7.69 11.13 15.06
CA PHE A 413 6.94 12.18 15.74
C PHE A 413 6.39 11.68 17.08
N ASN A 414 6.62 12.45 18.12
CA ASN A 414 5.80 12.35 19.32
C ASN A 414 4.39 12.83 18.98
N TYR A 415 3.38 12.08 19.34
CA TYR A 415 2.04 12.64 19.31
C TYR A 415 1.42 12.65 20.71
N THR A 416 0.73 13.71 21.01
CA THR A 416 -0.03 13.86 22.25
C THR A 416 -1.48 14.05 21.91
N VAL A 417 -2.34 13.45 22.72
CA VAL A 417 -3.78 13.59 22.61
C VAL A 417 -4.21 14.55 23.71
N ARG A 418 -4.67 15.74 23.34
CA ARG A 418 -5.27 16.69 24.27
C ARG A 418 -6.77 16.53 24.20
N VAL A 419 -7.39 16.35 25.34
CA VAL A 419 -8.85 16.35 25.49
C VAL A 419 -9.24 17.73 26.01
N ASN A 420 -9.87 18.57 25.15
CA ASN A 420 -10.31 19.91 25.48
C ASN A 420 -11.67 19.90 26.20
#